data_c21ab4ab60b8f8be143518e155e17fce
#
_entry.id   c21ab4ab60b8f8be143518e155e17fce
#
_cell.length_a   1.000
_cell.length_b   1.000
_cell.length_c   1.000
_cell.angle_alpha   90.00
_cell.angle_beta   90.00
_cell.angle_gamma   90.00
#
_symmetry.space_group_name_H-M   'P 1'
#
loop_
_entity.id
_entity.type
_entity.pdbx_description
1 polymer ?
#
loop_
_entity_poly.entity_id
_entity_poly.type
_entity_poly.pdbx_seq_one_letter_code
_entity_poly.pdbx_strand_id
1 'polypeptide(L)'
;MTARHVVFSHGKESGPWGRKISSLAEVARSEGYEAHSVDYRGIEDPRQRVARLVEFCKELAGDLVLVGSSLGGYVAVASASLLHARGIFLMAPALYLPGLPELRESVLDCPATVVHGWRDDVVPFEHSVRFAQAYHSALHLLESDHNLHNQIRVIQYLFEYFLIALDLPALAFE
;
A
#
# COMPACT_ATOMS: atom_id res chain seq x y z
N MET A 1 -13.60 4.95 21.16
CA MET A 1 -13.23 4.21 19.93
C MET A 1 -11.75 4.48 19.69
N THR A 2 -11.01 3.47 19.29
CA THR A 2 -9.58 3.62 18.94
C THR A 2 -9.48 4.47 17.66
N ALA A 3 -8.54 5.40 17.59
CA ALA A 3 -8.30 6.17 16.36
C ALA A 3 -7.86 5.22 15.23
N ARG A 4 -8.26 5.53 13.98
CA ARG A 4 -7.99 4.71 12.81
C ARG A 4 -7.34 5.57 11.73
N HIS A 5 -6.19 5.16 11.25
CA HIS A 5 -5.38 5.95 10.32
C HIS A 5 -5.08 5.16 9.05
N VAL A 6 -5.22 5.81 7.91
CA VAL A 6 -4.67 5.35 6.63
C VAL A 6 -3.51 6.28 6.28
N VAL A 7 -2.32 5.70 6.11
CA VAL A 7 -1.11 6.45 5.73
C VAL A 7 -0.64 6.05 4.35
N PHE A 8 -0.63 7.04 3.46
CA PHE A 8 -0.26 6.88 2.06
C PHE A 8 1.22 7.16 1.81
N SER A 9 1.82 6.34 0.95
CA SER A 9 3.19 6.46 0.46
C SER A 9 3.18 6.55 -1.07
N HIS A 10 3.60 7.70 -1.59
CA HIS A 10 3.61 7.98 -3.04
C HIS A 10 4.84 7.41 -3.75
N GLY A 11 4.75 7.29 -5.08
CA GLY A 11 5.83 6.84 -5.96
C GLY A 11 6.98 7.85 -6.07
N LYS A 12 7.97 7.50 -6.93
CA LYS A 12 9.16 8.33 -7.15
C LYS A 12 8.82 9.65 -7.86
N GLU A 13 8.00 9.55 -8.90
CA GLU A 13 7.69 10.68 -9.82
C GLU A 13 6.42 11.45 -9.41
N SER A 14 5.85 11.18 -8.25
CA SER A 14 4.61 11.81 -7.78
C SER A 14 4.80 12.54 -6.45
N GLY A 15 3.79 13.29 -6.05
CA GLY A 15 3.74 13.94 -4.74
C GLY A 15 2.76 13.25 -3.79
N PRO A 16 2.66 13.73 -2.55
CA PRO A 16 1.87 13.08 -1.50
C PRO A 16 0.36 13.02 -1.81
N TRP A 17 -0.16 13.97 -2.58
CA TRP A 17 -1.58 14.05 -2.89
C TRP A 17 -1.87 13.95 -4.39
N GLY A 18 -1.16 13.03 -5.07
CA GLY A 18 -1.48 12.68 -6.46
C GLY A 18 -2.87 12.04 -6.60
N ARG A 19 -3.37 11.99 -7.85
CA ARG A 19 -4.76 11.59 -8.17
C ARG A 19 -5.22 10.30 -7.48
N LYS A 20 -4.40 9.24 -7.51
CA LYS A 20 -4.74 7.96 -6.85
C LYS A 20 -4.91 8.14 -5.34
N ILE A 21 -3.92 8.75 -4.71
CA ILE A 21 -3.92 8.95 -3.25
C ILE A 21 -5.10 9.81 -2.82
N SER A 22 -5.35 10.92 -3.49
CA SER A 22 -6.49 11.79 -3.17
C SER A 22 -7.82 11.04 -3.26
N SER A 23 -8.01 10.25 -4.32
CA SER A 23 -9.23 9.45 -4.51
C SER A 23 -9.42 8.38 -3.43
N LEU A 24 -8.35 7.69 -3.01
CA LEU A 24 -8.43 6.70 -1.94
C LEU A 24 -8.54 7.34 -0.54
N ALA A 25 -7.99 8.53 -0.36
CA ALA A 25 -8.16 9.27 0.89
C ALA A 25 -9.62 9.69 1.15
N GLU A 26 -10.39 9.95 0.09
CA GLU A 26 -11.84 10.18 0.21
C GLU A 26 -12.55 8.92 0.70
N VAL A 27 -12.21 7.75 0.14
CA VAL A 27 -12.74 6.46 0.59
C VAL A 27 -12.35 6.18 2.03
N ALA A 28 -11.09 6.38 2.41
CA ALA A 28 -10.64 6.19 3.80
C ALA A 28 -11.46 7.04 4.79
N ARG A 29 -11.70 8.31 4.45
CA ARG A 29 -12.50 9.20 5.30
C ARG A 29 -13.96 8.78 5.40
N SER A 30 -14.58 8.31 4.31
CA SER A 30 -15.95 7.78 4.34
C SER A 30 -16.09 6.53 5.21
N GLU A 31 -15.00 5.73 5.32
CA GLU A 31 -14.93 4.55 6.20
C GLU A 31 -14.48 4.90 7.64
N GLY A 32 -14.40 6.16 8.00
CA GLY A 32 -14.09 6.61 9.36
C GLY A 32 -12.62 6.60 9.72
N TYR A 33 -11.71 6.60 8.73
CA TYR A 33 -10.27 6.72 8.94
C TYR A 33 -9.81 8.18 8.79
N GLU A 34 -8.83 8.56 9.57
CA GLU A 34 -8.02 9.74 9.27
C GLU A 34 -7.02 9.40 8.16
N ALA A 35 -6.99 10.22 7.09
CA ALA A 35 -6.14 10.00 5.94
C ALA A 35 -4.93 10.94 5.95
N HIS A 36 -3.75 10.35 5.95
CA HIS A 36 -2.46 11.04 5.93
C HIS A 36 -1.65 10.66 4.70
N SER A 37 -0.83 11.54 4.20
CA SER A 37 0.11 11.21 3.11
C SER A 37 1.48 11.79 3.42
N VAL A 38 2.48 10.91 3.44
CA VAL A 38 3.87 11.31 3.73
C VAL A 38 4.51 11.90 2.48
N ASP A 39 5.17 13.04 2.63
CA ASP A 39 5.91 13.68 1.55
C ASP A 39 7.35 13.15 1.49
N TYR A 40 7.67 12.49 0.37
CA TYR A 40 9.01 11.96 0.08
C TYR A 40 9.74 12.72 -1.03
N ARG A 41 9.24 13.88 -1.45
CA ARG A 41 9.93 14.66 -2.48
C ARG A 41 11.33 15.02 -2.02
N GLY A 42 12.32 14.79 -2.91
CA GLY A 42 13.74 14.97 -2.58
C GLY A 42 14.38 13.79 -1.82
N ILE A 43 13.62 12.76 -1.46
CA ILE A 43 14.14 11.53 -0.84
C ILE A 43 14.12 10.41 -1.88
N GLU A 44 15.28 10.09 -2.46
CA GLU A 44 15.40 9.05 -3.48
C GLU A 44 15.70 7.66 -2.88
N ASP A 45 16.47 7.60 -1.79
CA ASP A 45 16.84 6.35 -1.11
C ASP A 45 15.60 5.69 -0.47
N PRO A 46 15.22 4.46 -0.88
CA PRO A 46 14.10 3.73 -0.31
C PRO A 46 14.21 3.54 1.21
N ARG A 47 15.41 3.36 1.74
CA ARG A 47 15.65 3.20 3.19
C ARG A 47 15.32 4.47 3.96
N GLN A 48 15.67 5.62 3.40
CA GLN A 48 15.32 6.92 4.01
C GLN A 48 13.81 7.16 3.97
N ARG A 49 13.11 6.73 2.91
CA ARG A 49 11.64 6.78 2.85
C ARG A 49 11.00 5.90 3.92
N VAL A 50 11.51 4.67 4.13
CA VAL A 50 11.06 3.79 5.22
C VAL A 50 11.26 4.48 6.58
N ALA A 51 12.45 5.02 6.85
CA ALA A 51 12.72 5.74 8.09
C ALA A 51 11.77 6.95 8.28
N ARG A 52 11.50 7.69 7.20
CA ARG A 52 10.56 8.82 7.20
C ARG A 52 9.13 8.40 7.53
N LEU A 53 8.66 7.27 6.94
CA LEU A 53 7.33 6.73 7.23
C LEU A 53 7.22 6.29 8.69
N VAL A 54 8.22 5.53 9.18
CA VAL A 54 8.25 5.06 10.56
C VAL A 54 8.23 6.22 11.54
N GLU A 55 9.03 7.27 11.29
CA GLU A 55 9.04 8.46 12.14
C GLU A 55 7.70 9.20 12.14
N PHE A 56 7.09 9.35 10.96
CA PHE A 56 5.78 9.98 10.85
C PHE A 56 4.70 9.22 11.65
N CYS A 57 4.71 7.89 11.58
CA CYS A 57 3.70 7.07 12.23
C CYS A 57 3.86 6.97 13.75
N LYS A 58 5.02 7.31 14.32
CA LYS A 58 5.21 7.31 15.79
C LYS A 58 4.25 8.26 16.53
N GLU A 59 3.81 9.30 15.87
CA GLU A 59 2.88 10.29 16.43
C GLU A 59 1.41 9.86 16.33
N LEU A 60 1.13 8.77 15.62
CA LEU A 60 -0.21 8.25 15.40
C LEU A 60 -0.51 7.12 16.37
N ALA A 61 -1.48 7.33 17.25
CA ALA A 61 -1.94 6.30 18.19
C ALA A 61 -3.21 5.63 17.67
N GLY A 62 -3.20 4.31 17.54
CA GLY A 62 -4.37 3.54 17.11
C GLY A 62 -4.09 2.58 15.96
N ASP A 63 -5.14 2.20 15.25
CA ASP A 63 -5.06 1.26 14.13
C ASP A 63 -4.46 1.92 12.89
N LEU A 64 -3.47 1.29 12.29
CA LEU A 64 -2.71 1.82 11.17
C LEU A 64 -2.84 0.93 9.94
N VAL A 65 -3.34 1.49 8.84
CA VAL A 65 -3.35 0.87 7.52
C VAL A 65 -2.38 1.62 6.61
N LEU A 66 -1.49 0.90 5.94
CA LEU A 66 -0.52 1.48 5.02
C LEU A 66 -0.99 1.29 3.56
N VAL A 67 -0.90 2.34 2.78
CA VAL A 67 -1.23 2.31 1.35
C VAL A 67 -0.04 2.82 0.54
N GLY A 68 0.44 2.01 -0.41
CA GLY A 68 1.61 2.36 -1.21
C GLY A 68 1.41 2.26 -2.70
N SER A 69 1.93 3.23 -3.46
CA SER A 69 1.94 3.22 -4.92
C SER A 69 3.38 3.21 -5.45
N SER A 70 3.68 2.30 -6.38
CA SER A 70 5.01 2.17 -6.99
C SER A 70 6.10 2.02 -5.93
N LEU A 71 7.12 2.91 -5.88
CA LEU A 71 8.14 2.91 -4.82
C LEU A 71 7.53 3.05 -3.41
N GLY A 72 6.42 3.77 -3.27
CA GLY A 72 5.66 3.83 -2.01
C GLY A 72 5.10 2.47 -1.59
N GLY A 73 4.85 1.56 -2.55
CA GLY A 73 4.47 0.17 -2.27
C GLY A 73 5.60 -0.60 -1.59
N TYR A 74 6.84 -0.46 -2.07
CA TYR A 74 8.01 -1.00 -1.37
C TYR A 74 8.12 -0.44 0.06
N VAL A 75 7.96 0.87 0.21
CA VAL A 75 8.04 1.53 1.53
C VAL A 75 6.98 0.99 2.49
N ALA A 76 5.75 0.82 2.02
CA ALA A 76 4.66 0.27 2.83
C ALA A 76 4.95 -1.16 3.30
N VAL A 77 5.40 -2.04 2.39
CA VAL A 77 5.76 -3.44 2.73
C VAL A 77 6.91 -3.47 3.73
N ALA A 78 7.99 -2.72 3.47
CA ALA A 78 9.18 -2.71 4.34
C ALA A 78 8.91 -2.13 5.74
N SER A 79 7.83 -1.37 5.90
CA SER A 79 7.46 -0.74 7.17
C SER A 79 6.37 -1.48 7.93
N ALA A 80 5.62 -2.39 7.28
CA ALA A 80 4.41 -2.98 7.83
C ALA A 80 4.61 -3.66 9.20
N SER A 81 5.58 -4.56 9.32
CA SER A 81 5.89 -5.25 10.59
C SER A 81 6.47 -4.30 11.63
N LEU A 82 7.30 -3.31 11.22
CA LEU A 82 7.88 -2.32 12.14
C LEU A 82 6.82 -1.44 12.79
N LEU A 83 5.73 -1.20 12.08
CA LEU A 83 4.64 -0.33 12.49
C LEU A 83 3.43 -1.11 13.03
N HIS A 84 3.51 -2.44 13.08
CA HIS A 84 2.37 -3.28 13.44
C HIS A 84 1.12 -2.91 12.65
N ALA A 85 1.29 -2.71 11.33
CA ALA A 85 0.20 -2.30 10.47
C ALA A 85 -0.92 -3.35 10.50
N ARG A 86 -2.16 -2.87 10.60
CA ARG A 86 -3.36 -3.73 10.59
C ARG A 86 -3.64 -4.32 9.20
N GLY A 87 -3.12 -3.68 8.16
CA GLY A 87 -3.23 -4.14 6.78
C GLY A 87 -2.47 -3.24 5.81
N ILE A 88 -2.16 -3.76 4.62
CA ILE A 88 -1.52 -3.00 3.55
C ILE A 88 -2.28 -3.11 2.24
N PHE A 89 -2.42 -2.00 1.52
CA PHE A 89 -3.01 -1.94 0.20
C PHE A 89 -2.01 -1.36 -0.81
N LEU A 90 -1.70 -2.10 -1.86
CA LEU A 90 -0.60 -1.81 -2.77
C LEU A 90 -1.10 -1.59 -4.19
N MET A 91 -0.60 -0.54 -4.85
CA MET A 91 -0.92 -0.19 -6.23
C MET A 91 0.34 -0.21 -7.10
N ALA A 92 0.43 -1.14 -8.05
CA ALA A 92 1.60 -1.34 -8.92
C ALA A 92 2.92 -1.23 -8.14
N PRO A 93 3.09 -2.00 -7.04
CA PRO A 93 4.21 -1.80 -6.11
C PRO A 93 5.54 -2.15 -6.75
N ALA A 94 6.55 -1.29 -6.54
CA ALA A 94 7.92 -1.53 -7.00
C ALA A 94 8.60 -2.55 -6.07
N LEU A 95 8.38 -3.83 -6.33
CA LEU A 95 8.95 -4.96 -5.57
C LEU A 95 9.95 -5.71 -6.44
N TYR A 96 10.99 -6.26 -5.83
CA TYR A 96 12.00 -7.11 -6.50
C TYR A 96 12.72 -6.43 -7.68
N LEU A 97 12.71 -5.11 -7.77
CA LEU A 97 13.44 -4.39 -8.81
C LEU A 97 14.95 -4.32 -8.47
N PRO A 98 15.82 -4.37 -9.48
CA PRO A 98 17.25 -4.12 -9.28
C PRO A 98 17.49 -2.77 -8.59
N GLY A 99 18.39 -2.76 -7.62
CA GLY A 99 18.71 -1.55 -6.86
C GLY A 99 17.81 -1.25 -5.66
N LEU A 100 16.68 -1.93 -5.51
CA LEU A 100 15.93 -1.90 -4.26
C LEU A 100 16.57 -2.84 -3.23
N PRO A 101 16.59 -2.47 -1.95
CA PRO A 101 16.99 -3.39 -0.90
C PRO A 101 16.07 -4.62 -0.87
N GLU A 102 16.63 -5.78 -0.59
CA GLU A 102 15.82 -6.99 -0.42
C GLU A 102 14.82 -6.78 0.71
N LEU A 103 13.58 -7.14 0.44
CA LEU A 103 12.59 -7.26 1.50
C LEU A 103 13.04 -8.44 2.36
N ARG A 104 13.27 -8.19 3.63
CA ARG A 104 13.51 -9.29 4.56
C ARG A 104 12.31 -10.23 4.44
N GLU A 105 12.55 -11.52 4.44
CA GLU A 105 11.52 -12.56 4.56
C GLU A 105 10.86 -12.53 5.95
N SER A 106 10.60 -11.34 6.48
CA SER A 106 9.76 -11.19 7.65
C SER A 106 8.34 -11.54 7.22
N VAL A 107 7.76 -12.48 7.89
CA VAL A 107 6.35 -12.82 7.74
C VAL A 107 5.57 -11.50 7.76
N LEU A 108 4.79 -11.27 6.72
CA LEU A 108 3.87 -10.13 6.72
C LEU A 108 2.74 -10.50 7.67
N ASP A 109 2.72 -9.89 8.85
CA ASP A 109 1.80 -10.25 9.94
C ASP A 109 0.40 -9.63 9.78
N CYS A 110 0.08 -9.09 8.61
CA CYS A 110 -1.19 -8.44 8.35
C CYS A 110 -1.74 -8.77 6.95
N PRO A 111 -3.07 -8.67 6.75
CA PRO A 111 -3.68 -8.81 5.43
C PRO A 111 -3.09 -7.83 4.42
N ALA A 112 -2.92 -8.31 3.19
CA ALA A 112 -2.44 -7.49 2.08
C ALA A 112 -3.34 -7.66 0.85
N THR A 113 -3.57 -6.55 0.15
CA THR A 113 -4.21 -6.54 -1.17
C THR A 113 -3.31 -5.81 -2.15
N VAL A 114 -3.11 -6.41 -3.32
CA VAL A 114 -2.30 -5.84 -4.41
C VAL A 114 -3.19 -5.60 -5.62
N VAL A 115 -3.07 -4.43 -6.23
CA VAL A 115 -3.68 -4.10 -7.52
C VAL A 115 -2.57 -3.76 -8.50
N HIS A 116 -2.58 -4.38 -9.70
CA HIS A 116 -1.55 -4.14 -10.71
C HIS A 116 -2.15 -4.09 -12.12
N GLY A 117 -1.51 -3.35 -13.02
CA GLY A 117 -1.93 -3.28 -14.42
C GLY A 117 -1.28 -4.37 -15.27
N TRP A 118 -2.06 -5.05 -16.13
CA TRP A 118 -1.53 -6.04 -17.08
C TRP A 118 -0.50 -5.46 -18.06
N ARG A 119 -0.61 -4.15 -18.37
CA ARG A 119 0.25 -3.43 -19.32
C ARG A 119 1.22 -2.48 -18.63
N ASP A 120 1.59 -2.80 -17.39
CA ASP A 120 2.60 -2.04 -16.66
C ASP A 120 3.97 -2.26 -17.32
N ASP A 121 4.54 -1.20 -17.89
CA ASP A 121 5.84 -1.18 -18.56
C ASP A 121 6.97 -0.63 -17.66
N VAL A 122 6.65 -0.28 -16.43
CA VAL A 122 7.60 0.24 -15.43
C VAL A 122 7.97 -0.83 -14.41
N VAL A 123 6.95 -1.52 -13.87
CA VAL A 123 7.12 -2.61 -12.91
C VAL A 123 6.43 -3.86 -13.45
N PRO A 124 7.16 -4.96 -13.70
CA PRO A 124 6.55 -6.20 -14.14
C PRO A 124 5.47 -6.69 -13.17
N PHE A 125 4.27 -6.96 -13.65
CA PHE A 125 3.17 -7.44 -12.81
C PHE A 125 3.48 -8.81 -12.17
N GLU A 126 4.39 -9.58 -12.77
CA GLU A 126 4.89 -10.84 -12.22
C GLU A 126 5.53 -10.68 -10.85
N HIS A 127 6.06 -9.50 -10.52
CA HIS A 127 6.55 -9.19 -9.18
C HIS A 127 5.42 -9.18 -8.16
N SER A 128 4.24 -8.67 -8.53
CA SER A 128 3.05 -8.74 -7.69
C SER A 128 2.49 -10.16 -7.58
N VAL A 129 2.57 -10.96 -8.62
CA VAL A 129 2.22 -12.39 -8.57
C VAL A 129 3.13 -13.12 -7.58
N ARG A 130 4.45 -12.93 -7.70
CA ARG A 130 5.44 -13.50 -6.77
C ARG A 130 5.15 -13.09 -5.32
N PHE A 131 4.87 -11.81 -5.09
CA PHE A 131 4.54 -11.30 -3.76
C PHE A 131 3.25 -11.94 -3.21
N ALA A 132 2.20 -11.96 -4.01
CA ALA A 132 0.92 -12.53 -3.60
C ALA A 132 1.02 -14.02 -3.26
N GLN A 133 1.81 -14.78 -4.01
CA GLN A 133 2.09 -16.19 -3.71
C GLN A 133 2.88 -16.36 -2.41
N ALA A 134 3.90 -15.54 -2.19
CA ALA A 134 4.77 -15.64 -1.02
C ALA A 134 4.06 -15.27 0.30
N TYR A 135 3.12 -14.31 0.23
CA TYR A 135 2.45 -13.75 1.42
C TYR A 135 0.96 -14.05 1.47
N HIS A 136 0.45 -14.93 0.60
CA HIS A 136 -0.98 -15.29 0.53
C HIS A 136 -1.92 -14.08 0.44
N SER A 137 -1.48 -13.03 -0.31
CA SER A 137 -2.24 -11.80 -0.45
C SER A 137 -3.27 -11.87 -1.57
N ALA A 138 -4.35 -11.10 -1.45
CA ALA A 138 -5.25 -10.87 -2.57
C ALA A 138 -4.53 -10.11 -3.70
N LEU A 139 -4.74 -10.52 -4.95
CA LEU A 139 -4.16 -9.90 -6.13
C LEU A 139 -5.24 -9.63 -7.18
N HIS A 140 -5.31 -8.38 -7.65
CA HIS A 140 -6.19 -7.94 -8.72
C HIS A 140 -5.36 -7.40 -9.88
N LEU A 141 -5.41 -8.11 -11.02
CA LEU A 141 -4.78 -7.67 -12.26
C LEU A 141 -5.82 -7.00 -13.14
N LEU A 142 -5.60 -5.73 -13.46
CA LEU A 142 -6.54 -4.88 -14.18
C LEU A 142 -6.00 -4.52 -15.57
N GLU A 143 -6.91 -4.28 -16.52
CA GLU A 143 -6.54 -3.79 -17.84
C GLU A 143 -6.12 -2.31 -17.76
N SER A 144 -4.85 -2.08 -17.42
CA SER A 144 -4.25 -0.78 -17.16
C SER A 144 -2.74 -0.79 -17.32
N ASP A 145 -2.16 0.40 -17.42
CA ASP A 145 -0.73 0.68 -17.31
C ASP A 145 -0.27 0.86 -15.84
N HIS A 146 1.00 1.30 -15.65
CA HIS A 146 1.57 1.60 -14.32
C HIS A 146 0.78 2.65 -13.53
N ASN A 147 0.19 3.61 -14.21
CA ASN A 147 -0.52 4.71 -13.55
C ASN A 147 -1.86 4.31 -12.96
N LEU A 148 -2.52 3.26 -13.51
CA LEU A 148 -3.81 2.75 -13.05
C LEU A 148 -4.95 3.79 -13.12
N HIS A 149 -4.77 4.91 -13.82
CA HIS A 149 -5.71 6.04 -13.79
C HIS A 149 -7.06 5.73 -14.42
N ASN A 150 -7.09 4.84 -15.44
CA ASN A 150 -8.32 4.40 -16.10
C ASN A 150 -9.15 3.43 -15.24
N GLN A 151 -8.57 2.91 -14.16
CA GLN A 151 -9.21 1.95 -13.24
C GLN A 151 -9.48 2.53 -11.85
N ILE A 152 -9.39 3.84 -11.68
CA ILE A 152 -9.46 4.47 -10.36
C ILE A 152 -10.74 4.11 -9.59
N ARG A 153 -11.89 4.01 -10.27
CA ARG A 153 -13.16 3.61 -9.63
C ARG A 153 -13.12 2.18 -9.13
N VAL A 154 -12.56 1.25 -9.92
CA VAL A 154 -12.40 -0.15 -9.51
C VAL A 154 -11.51 -0.23 -8.28
N ILE A 155 -10.41 0.54 -8.27
CA ILE A 155 -9.48 0.58 -7.14
C ILE A 155 -10.13 1.15 -5.90
N GLN A 156 -10.98 2.17 -6.02
CA GLN A 156 -11.77 2.71 -4.90
C GLN A 156 -12.66 1.62 -4.27
N TYR A 157 -13.40 0.84 -5.08
CA TYR A 157 -14.24 -0.26 -4.58
C TYR A 157 -13.40 -1.37 -3.91
N LEU A 158 -12.27 -1.74 -4.51
CA LEU A 158 -11.37 -2.73 -3.93
C LEU A 158 -10.77 -2.26 -2.60
N PHE A 159 -10.46 -0.98 -2.50
CA PHE A 159 -9.93 -0.38 -1.28
C PHE A 159 -10.99 -0.27 -0.19
N GLU A 160 -12.20 0.17 -0.51
CA GLU A 160 -13.34 0.19 0.39
C GLU A 160 -13.61 -1.21 0.96
N TYR A 161 -13.73 -2.21 0.08
CA TYR A 161 -13.88 -3.60 0.49
C TYR A 161 -12.75 -4.07 1.41
N PHE A 162 -11.50 -3.72 1.08
CA PHE A 162 -10.35 -4.05 1.91
C PHE A 162 -10.48 -3.47 3.33
N LEU A 163 -10.83 -2.18 3.46
CA LEU A 163 -11.01 -1.54 4.76
C LEU A 163 -12.14 -2.18 5.58
N ILE A 164 -13.27 -2.48 4.94
CA ILE A 164 -14.40 -3.19 5.58
C ILE A 164 -13.97 -4.58 6.02
N ALA A 165 -13.25 -5.31 5.18
CA ALA A 165 -12.81 -6.67 5.47
C ALA A 165 -11.85 -6.75 6.67
N LEU A 166 -11.08 -5.71 6.95
CA LEU A 166 -10.23 -5.63 8.14
C LEU A 166 -11.03 -5.67 9.46
N ASP A 167 -12.29 -5.28 9.44
CA ASP A 167 -13.17 -5.25 10.61
C ASP A 167 -13.99 -6.53 10.77
N LEU A 168 -14.00 -7.38 9.75
CA LEU A 168 -14.69 -8.67 9.81
C LEU A 168 -13.87 -9.69 10.62
N PRO A 169 -14.53 -10.56 11.41
CA PRO A 169 -13.83 -11.66 12.05
C PRO A 169 -13.19 -12.55 10.99
N ALA A 170 -11.95 -13.00 11.25
CA ALA A 170 -11.28 -13.95 10.39
C ALA A 170 -12.17 -15.19 10.21
N LEU A 171 -12.57 -15.48 8.97
CA LEU A 171 -13.23 -16.74 8.67
C LEU A 171 -12.21 -17.85 8.91
N ALA A 172 -12.49 -18.73 9.88
CA ALA A 172 -11.71 -19.93 10.03
C ALA A 172 -11.96 -20.80 8.78
N PHE A 173 -10.92 -20.96 7.97
CA PHE A 173 -10.93 -22.02 6.95
C PHE A 173 -10.71 -23.34 7.71
N GLU A 174 -11.79 -24.11 7.88
CA GLU A 174 -11.72 -25.48 8.32
C GLU A 174 -11.17 -26.40 7.20
#